data_5826b8a2c9364ec43f9275e42a1d205a
#
_entry.id   5826b8a2c9364ec43f9275e42a1d205a
#
_cell.length_a   1.000
_cell.length_b   1.000
_cell.length_c   1.000
_cell.angle_alpha   90.00
_cell.angle_beta   90.00
_cell.angle_gamma   90.00
#
_symmetry.space_group_name_H-M   'P 1'
#
loop_
_entity.id
_entity.type
_entity.pdbx_description
1 polymer ?
#
loop_
_entity_poly.entity_id
_entity_poly.type
_entity_poly.pdbx_seq_one_letter_code
_entity_poly.pdbx_strand_id
1 'polypeptide(L)'
;MENQSTPQYYYNGPLENNDKHGHLRLKIGVSAAAETGHCGLHALEQAKELGKEIVRQGGILITGATTGFPLWSCMGAKEERGVSIGFSPASSQRDHLETWRLPIDYMDLIVYTGFGFPGRDLLFTRACDAVILGCGRIGTVHEFTIAYEDGKPIGVLQGPWSMDEDIKQILDNSNRPGDNVVFDTDPKRLIEKVIALVNKNNAGVERAPTEMKSIQ
;
A
#
# COMPACT_ATOMS: atom_id res chain seq x y z
N MET A 1 17.10 19.01 -21.03
CA MET A 1 15.85 18.53 -20.39
C MET A 1 15.84 17.04 -20.55
N GLU A 2 16.32 16.33 -19.54
CA GLU A 2 16.37 14.87 -19.54
C GLU A 2 14.96 14.33 -19.35
N ASN A 3 14.59 13.47 -20.29
CA ASN A 3 13.33 12.75 -20.31
C ASN A 3 13.37 11.70 -19.21
N GLN A 4 12.84 12.01 -18.02
CA GLN A 4 12.67 11.02 -16.97
C GLN A 4 11.58 10.05 -17.42
N SER A 5 12.01 8.90 -17.93
CA SER A 5 11.12 7.79 -18.26
C SER A 5 10.40 7.32 -17.00
N THR A 6 9.07 7.39 -17.00
CA THR A 6 8.22 6.81 -15.98
C THR A 6 8.52 5.31 -15.86
N PRO A 7 8.80 4.77 -14.67
CA PRO A 7 9.07 3.34 -14.52
C PRO A 7 7.86 2.49 -14.99
N GLN A 8 8.10 1.55 -15.88
CA GLN A 8 7.10 0.65 -16.45
C GLN A 8 6.95 -0.61 -15.58
N TYR A 9 6.03 -0.61 -14.62
CA TYR A 9 5.89 -1.75 -13.70
C TYR A 9 4.93 -2.86 -14.15
N TYR A 10 4.08 -2.64 -15.14
CA TYR A 10 3.11 -3.63 -15.61
C TYR A 10 3.13 -3.90 -17.11
N TYR A 11 4.03 -3.25 -17.85
CA TYR A 11 4.04 -3.37 -19.29
C TYR A 11 5.46 -3.50 -19.81
N ASN A 12 5.82 -4.66 -20.35
CA ASN A 12 7.11 -4.95 -20.97
C ASN A 12 7.10 -4.82 -22.49
N GLY A 13 6.10 -4.19 -23.07
CA GLY A 13 6.01 -3.96 -24.52
C GLY A 13 6.03 -2.48 -24.89
N PRO A 14 6.31 -2.13 -26.15
CA PRO A 14 6.20 -0.77 -26.63
C PRO A 14 4.73 -0.31 -26.53
N LEU A 15 4.52 0.92 -26.03
CA LEU A 15 3.22 1.57 -26.06
C LEU A 15 2.83 1.83 -27.52
N GLU A 16 2.04 0.96 -28.12
CA GLU A 16 1.39 1.30 -29.37
C GLU A 16 0.29 2.33 -29.12
N ASN A 17 0.27 3.40 -29.92
CA ASN A 17 -0.66 4.54 -29.78
C ASN A 17 -2.15 4.17 -29.85
N ASN A 18 -2.50 2.89 -29.93
CA ASN A 18 -3.85 2.34 -29.96
C ASN A 18 -4.26 1.58 -28.69
N ASP A 19 -3.41 1.55 -27.66
CA ASP A 19 -3.76 0.84 -26.42
C ASP A 19 -4.81 1.67 -25.65
N LYS A 20 -6.07 1.42 -25.93
CA LYS A 20 -7.24 2.04 -25.26
C LYS A 20 -7.39 1.59 -23.81
N HIS A 21 -6.59 0.65 -23.37
CA HIS A 21 -6.57 0.13 -22.01
C HIS A 21 -5.45 0.82 -21.23
N GLY A 22 -5.81 1.72 -20.34
CA GLY A 22 -4.85 2.36 -19.45
C GLY A 22 -4.02 1.34 -18.68
N HIS A 23 -2.77 1.67 -18.43
CA HIS A 23 -1.89 0.81 -17.63
C HIS A 23 -2.30 0.88 -16.15
N LEU A 24 -2.56 -0.28 -15.57
CA LEU A 24 -2.78 -0.37 -14.14
C LEU A 24 -1.44 -0.13 -13.43
N ARG A 25 -1.38 0.91 -12.60
CA ARG A 25 -0.26 1.17 -11.72
C ARG A 25 -0.32 0.29 -10.48
N LEU A 26 0.83 -0.08 -9.93
CA LEU A 26 0.93 -0.81 -8.66
C LEU A 26 0.23 -0.02 -7.54
N LYS A 27 -0.65 -0.71 -6.83
CA LYS A 27 -1.31 -0.19 -5.63
C LYS A 27 -0.60 -0.74 -4.40
N ILE A 28 0.15 0.11 -3.72
CA ILE A 28 0.92 -0.26 -2.53
C ILE A 28 0.24 0.32 -1.30
N GLY A 29 -0.23 -0.57 -0.43
CA GLY A 29 -0.87 -0.22 0.82
C GLY A 29 0.15 0.11 1.90
N VAL A 30 -0.10 1.13 2.71
CA VAL A 30 0.65 1.39 3.94
C VAL A 30 -0.27 1.22 5.14
N SER A 31 0.02 0.19 5.93
CA SER A 31 -0.64 -0.17 7.17
C SER A 31 0.25 0.19 8.36
N ALA A 32 -0.21 1.08 9.21
CA ALA A 32 0.52 1.49 10.41
C ALA A 32 -0.39 2.26 11.38
N ALA A 33 0.17 2.66 12.53
CA ALA A 33 -0.56 3.33 13.60
C ALA A 33 -1.06 4.73 13.24
N ALA A 34 -2.30 4.99 13.57
CA ALA A 34 -2.89 6.33 13.59
C ALA A 34 -2.36 7.18 14.76
N GLU A 35 -2.06 6.54 15.88
CA GLU A 35 -1.43 7.15 17.07
C GLU A 35 0.02 6.68 17.16
N THR A 36 0.98 7.59 16.97
CA THR A 36 2.39 7.28 16.77
C THR A 36 3.27 7.52 17.98
N GLY A 37 2.71 7.82 19.15
CA GLY A 37 3.49 8.10 20.36
C GLY A 37 4.43 6.98 20.82
N HIS A 38 4.19 5.75 20.39
CA HIS A 38 5.04 4.57 20.69
C HIS A 38 6.03 4.23 19.55
N CYS A 39 6.02 4.98 18.45
CA CYS A 39 6.76 4.65 17.23
C CYS A 39 8.20 5.21 17.21
N GLY A 40 8.59 6.04 18.19
CA GLY A 40 9.90 6.70 18.22
C GLY A 40 9.96 7.97 17.37
N LEU A 41 11.08 8.70 17.54
CA LEU A 41 11.22 10.09 17.07
C LEU A 41 11.17 10.26 15.54
N HIS A 42 11.63 9.28 14.76
CA HIS A 42 11.75 9.40 13.30
C HIS A 42 10.71 8.60 12.53
N ALA A 43 9.67 8.08 13.20
CA ALA A 43 8.68 7.24 12.56
C ALA A 43 7.89 7.99 11.48
N LEU A 44 7.58 9.26 11.71
CA LEU A 44 6.81 10.08 10.77
C LEU A 44 7.64 10.49 9.55
N GLU A 45 8.93 10.78 9.73
CA GLU A 45 9.85 11.02 8.61
C GLU A 45 10.03 9.76 7.75
N GLN A 46 10.12 8.58 8.38
CA GLN A 46 10.15 7.31 7.66
C GLN A 46 8.84 7.04 6.91
N ALA A 47 7.70 7.35 7.52
CA ALA A 47 6.40 7.27 6.86
C ALA A 47 6.34 8.13 5.61
N LYS A 48 6.83 9.37 5.73
CA LYS A 48 6.86 10.33 4.64
C LYS A 48 7.79 9.85 3.51
N GLU A 49 8.99 9.39 3.85
CA GLU A 49 9.92 8.86 2.85
C GLU A 49 9.36 7.60 2.17
N LEU A 50 8.67 6.73 2.90
CA LEU A 50 7.97 5.58 2.33
C LEU A 50 6.94 6.00 1.26
N GLY A 51 6.14 7.04 1.56
CA GLY A 51 5.18 7.59 0.60
C GLY A 51 5.85 8.14 -0.66
N LYS A 52 6.98 8.83 -0.52
CA LYS A 52 7.79 9.33 -1.64
C LYS A 52 8.31 8.17 -2.51
N GLU A 53 8.90 7.17 -1.87
CA GLU A 53 9.49 6.05 -2.60
C GLU A 53 8.44 5.23 -3.36
N ILE A 54 7.24 5.04 -2.81
CA ILE A 54 6.14 4.41 -3.54
C ILE A 54 5.86 5.15 -4.85
N VAL A 55 5.81 6.49 -4.81
CA VAL A 55 5.55 7.31 -6.00
C VAL A 55 6.73 7.32 -6.97
N ARG A 56 7.96 7.48 -6.47
CA ARG A 56 9.19 7.43 -7.27
C ARG A 56 9.33 6.13 -8.04
N GLN A 57 8.86 5.04 -7.45
CA GLN A 57 8.79 3.72 -8.07
C GLN A 57 7.55 3.51 -8.95
N GLY A 58 6.77 4.57 -9.23
CA GLY A 58 5.61 4.54 -10.14
C GLY A 58 4.32 4.01 -9.51
N GLY A 59 4.30 3.71 -8.22
CA GLY A 59 3.12 3.20 -7.50
C GLY A 59 2.04 4.25 -7.23
N ILE A 60 0.90 3.77 -6.77
CA ILE A 60 -0.18 4.54 -6.13
C ILE A 60 -0.18 4.16 -4.66
N LEU A 61 -0.18 5.16 -3.78
CA LEU A 61 -0.29 4.92 -2.35
C LEU A 61 -1.73 4.64 -1.96
N ILE A 62 -1.95 3.57 -1.21
CA ILE A 62 -3.24 3.26 -0.57
C ILE A 62 -3.05 3.31 0.95
N THR A 63 -4.00 3.90 1.67
CA THR A 63 -3.96 3.95 3.14
C THR A 63 -5.34 3.68 3.74
N GLY A 64 -5.37 3.52 5.06
CA GLY A 64 -6.62 3.39 5.82
C GLY A 64 -7.35 4.71 6.09
N ALA A 65 -6.97 5.82 5.44
CA ALA A 65 -7.56 7.14 5.63
C ALA A 65 -7.57 7.61 7.10
N THR A 66 -6.49 7.37 7.84
CA THR A 66 -6.35 7.73 9.26
C THR A 66 -5.23 8.75 9.47
N THR A 67 -5.13 9.29 10.67
CA THR A 67 -4.03 10.13 11.14
C THR A 67 -2.70 9.37 11.24
N GLY A 68 -1.68 10.01 11.77
CA GLY A 68 -0.40 9.40 12.12
C GLY A 68 0.42 8.91 10.92
N PHE A 69 0.98 7.73 11.01
CA PHE A 69 1.87 7.17 10.00
C PHE A 69 1.23 7.13 8.58
N PRO A 70 -0.02 6.66 8.40
CA PRO A 70 -0.69 6.67 7.09
C PRO A 70 -0.82 8.08 6.48
N LEU A 71 -1.19 9.10 7.28
CA LEU A 71 -1.30 10.47 6.80
C LEU A 71 0.04 11.04 6.35
N TRP A 72 1.12 10.77 7.09
CA TRP A 72 2.46 11.22 6.72
C TRP A 72 2.96 10.52 5.45
N SER A 73 2.59 9.27 5.23
CA SER A 73 2.84 8.61 3.96
C SER A 73 2.11 9.29 2.81
N CYS A 74 0.84 9.70 3.01
CA CYS A 74 0.11 10.50 2.01
C CYS A 74 0.80 11.84 1.73
N MET A 75 1.28 12.54 2.77
CA MET A 75 2.06 13.77 2.61
C MET A 75 3.30 13.55 1.74
N GLY A 76 4.05 12.48 1.99
CA GLY A 76 5.21 12.10 1.18
C GLY A 76 4.85 11.83 -0.28
N ALA A 77 3.78 11.09 -0.53
CA ALA A 77 3.27 10.83 -1.88
C ALA A 77 2.92 12.13 -2.62
N LYS A 78 2.31 13.10 -1.93
CA LYS A 78 1.96 14.41 -2.52
C LYS A 78 3.18 15.29 -2.81
N GLU A 79 4.25 15.19 -2.03
CA GLU A 79 5.52 15.89 -2.34
C GLU A 79 6.13 15.43 -3.66
N GLU A 80 5.94 14.16 -4.03
CA GLU A 80 6.34 13.58 -5.33
C GLU A 80 5.24 13.68 -6.41
N ARG A 81 4.17 14.47 -6.17
CA ARG A 81 3.03 14.64 -7.07
C ARG A 81 2.31 13.32 -7.43
N GLY A 82 2.39 12.35 -6.54
CA GLY A 82 1.74 11.05 -6.68
C GLY A 82 0.26 11.06 -6.34
N VAL A 83 -0.37 9.93 -6.58
CA VAL A 83 -1.76 9.65 -6.22
C VAL A 83 -1.80 8.90 -4.90
N SER A 84 -2.66 9.37 -3.98
CA SER A 84 -2.94 8.71 -2.71
C SER A 84 -4.44 8.48 -2.55
N ILE A 85 -4.82 7.26 -2.17
CA ILE A 85 -6.21 6.83 -2.01
C ILE A 85 -6.42 6.33 -0.58
N GLY A 86 -7.46 6.83 0.07
CA GLY A 86 -7.84 6.42 1.41
C GLY A 86 -9.02 5.44 1.40
N PHE A 87 -8.96 4.42 2.23
CA PHE A 87 -10.10 3.54 2.55
C PHE A 87 -10.62 3.90 3.93
N SER A 88 -11.78 4.54 4.00
CA SER A 88 -12.39 4.98 5.25
C SER A 88 -13.29 3.92 5.87
N PRO A 89 -13.30 3.78 7.22
CA PRO A 89 -14.30 2.97 7.93
C PRO A 89 -15.71 3.56 7.88
N ALA A 90 -15.82 4.87 7.59
CA ALA A 90 -17.06 5.64 7.55
C ALA A 90 -17.92 5.28 6.34
N SER A 91 -19.20 5.60 6.43
CA SER A 91 -20.21 5.39 5.37
C SER A 91 -20.36 6.58 4.41
N SER A 92 -19.78 7.75 4.76
CA SER A 92 -19.85 8.98 3.97
C SER A 92 -18.76 9.95 4.40
N GLN A 93 -18.53 11.01 3.60
CA GLN A 93 -17.62 12.09 3.98
C GLN A 93 -18.05 12.76 5.30
N ARG A 94 -19.32 12.99 5.48
CA ARG A 94 -19.83 13.58 6.71
C ARG A 94 -19.54 12.70 7.91
N ASP A 95 -19.81 11.41 7.80
CA ASP A 95 -19.55 10.43 8.86
C ASP A 95 -18.04 10.36 9.17
N HIS A 96 -17.19 10.38 8.14
CA HIS A 96 -15.73 10.40 8.25
C HIS A 96 -15.22 11.59 9.06
N LEU A 97 -15.75 12.79 8.79
CA LEU A 97 -15.30 14.03 9.42
C LEU A 97 -15.94 14.24 10.81
N GLU A 98 -17.25 14.00 10.95
CA GLU A 98 -18.00 14.37 12.16
C GLU A 98 -17.99 13.24 13.21
N THR A 99 -18.17 11.99 12.79
CA THR A 99 -18.25 10.83 13.70
C THR A 99 -16.87 10.24 13.99
N TRP A 100 -16.13 9.91 12.91
CA TRP A 100 -14.83 9.27 13.03
C TRP A 100 -13.68 10.27 13.26
N ARG A 101 -13.89 11.54 12.96
CA ARG A 101 -12.92 12.64 13.12
C ARG A 101 -11.60 12.36 12.42
N LEU A 102 -11.68 11.84 11.20
CA LEU A 102 -10.54 11.45 10.39
C LEU A 102 -10.20 12.54 9.36
N PRO A 103 -8.92 12.67 8.95
CA PRO A 103 -8.47 13.69 8.02
C PRO A 103 -8.85 13.34 6.58
N ILE A 104 -9.01 14.38 5.75
CA ILE A 104 -9.15 14.26 4.29
C ILE A 104 -7.91 14.79 3.56
N ASP A 105 -6.96 15.34 4.30
CA ASP A 105 -5.77 15.98 3.74
C ASP A 105 -4.87 14.98 3.03
N TYR A 106 -4.22 15.44 1.97
CA TYR A 106 -3.25 14.67 1.18
C TYR A 106 -3.79 13.41 0.50
N MET A 107 -5.11 13.25 0.40
CA MET A 107 -5.76 12.15 -0.31
C MET A 107 -6.49 12.68 -1.55
N ASP A 108 -6.27 12.04 -2.70
CA ASP A 108 -6.94 12.40 -3.95
C ASP A 108 -8.35 11.80 -4.05
N LEU A 109 -8.55 10.66 -3.36
CA LEU A 109 -9.82 9.96 -3.32
C LEU A 109 -9.96 9.23 -1.99
N ILE A 110 -11.18 9.23 -1.44
CA ILE A 110 -11.52 8.42 -0.26
C ILE A 110 -12.70 7.51 -0.61
N VAL A 111 -12.49 6.21 -0.41
CA VAL A 111 -13.54 5.18 -0.51
C VAL A 111 -14.18 5.03 0.87
N TYR A 112 -15.43 5.42 0.98
CA TYR A 112 -16.22 5.26 2.21
C TYR A 112 -16.84 3.87 2.24
N THR A 113 -16.26 2.96 3.07
CA THR A 113 -16.67 1.55 3.09
C THR A 113 -17.91 1.30 3.92
N GLY A 114 -18.14 2.06 4.98
CA GLY A 114 -19.26 1.87 5.92
C GLY A 114 -19.14 0.63 6.81
N PHE A 115 -18.01 -0.08 6.80
CA PHE A 115 -17.86 -1.37 7.51
C PHE A 115 -17.05 -1.27 8.81
N GLY A 116 -16.79 -0.06 9.33
CA GLY A 116 -15.92 0.13 10.48
C GLY A 116 -14.49 -0.30 10.18
N PHE A 117 -13.61 -0.33 11.20
CA PHE A 117 -12.22 -0.68 11.00
C PHE A 117 -12.02 -2.13 10.49
N PRO A 118 -12.64 -3.18 11.09
CA PRO A 118 -12.35 -4.55 10.67
C PRO A 118 -12.74 -4.85 9.22
N GLY A 119 -13.91 -4.38 8.77
CA GLY A 119 -14.33 -4.60 7.40
C GLY A 119 -13.58 -3.71 6.40
N ARG A 120 -13.19 -2.50 6.82
CA ARG A 120 -12.34 -1.63 6.02
C ARG A 120 -10.96 -2.24 5.80
N ASP A 121 -10.36 -2.85 6.82
CA ASP A 121 -9.04 -3.49 6.73
C ASP A 121 -9.01 -4.57 5.64
N LEU A 122 -10.07 -5.38 5.56
CA LEU A 122 -10.22 -6.38 4.51
C LEU A 122 -10.26 -5.75 3.10
N LEU A 123 -11.08 -4.70 2.93
CA LEU A 123 -11.24 -4.04 1.63
C LEU A 123 -9.96 -3.29 1.22
N PHE A 124 -9.33 -2.58 2.15
CA PHE A 124 -8.05 -1.91 1.96
C PHE A 124 -6.97 -2.90 1.52
N THR A 125 -6.78 -3.97 2.29
CA THR A 125 -5.73 -4.96 2.02
C THR A 125 -5.94 -5.64 0.67
N ARG A 126 -7.18 -6.03 0.33
CA ARG A 126 -7.49 -6.67 -0.95
C ARG A 126 -7.40 -5.74 -2.15
N ALA A 127 -7.62 -4.45 -1.97
CA ALA A 127 -7.44 -3.45 -3.03
C ALA A 127 -5.98 -3.25 -3.44
N CYS A 128 -5.02 -3.63 -2.59
CA CYS A 128 -3.59 -3.46 -2.82
C CYS A 128 -2.96 -4.64 -3.58
N ASP A 129 -1.92 -4.37 -4.35
CA ASP A 129 -1.07 -5.41 -4.98
C ASP A 129 0.02 -5.87 -4.01
N ALA A 130 0.40 -5.01 -3.06
CA ALA A 130 1.31 -5.29 -1.95
C ALA A 130 0.97 -4.43 -0.74
N VAL A 131 1.38 -4.85 0.45
CA VAL A 131 1.15 -4.11 1.70
C VAL A 131 2.47 -3.88 2.43
N ILE A 132 2.70 -2.64 2.87
CA ILE A 132 3.82 -2.26 3.71
C ILE A 132 3.31 -2.07 5.13
N LEU A 133 3.96 -2.72 6.09
CA LEU A 133 3.70 -2.57 7.51
C LEU A 133 4.74 -1.63 8.11
N GLY A 134 4.29 -0.56 8.74
CA GLY A 134 5.15 0.35 9.52
C GLY A 134 5.02 0.11 11.02
N CYS A 135 5.33 1.13 11.82
CA CYS A 135 4.98 1.12 13.22
C CYS A 135 3.47 0.93 13.38
N GLY A 136 3.05 -0.12 14.03
CA GLY A 136 1.63 -0.50 14.11
C GLY A 136 1.23 -1.11 15.44
N ARG A 137 -0.03 -1.49 15.52
CA ARG A 137 -0.65 -2.21 16.64
C ARG A 137 -1.55 -3.32 16.08
N ILE A 138 -2.52 -3.76 16.86
CA ILE A 138 -3.41 -4.88 16.53
C ILE A 138 -4.10 -4.73 15.15
N GLY A 139 -4.46 -3.51 14.72
CA GLY A 139 -5.01 -3.25 13.39
C GLY A 139 -4.02 -3.60 12.28
N THR A 140 -2.74 -3.25 12.46
CA THR A 140 -1.67 -3.62 11.52
C THR A 140 -1.44 -5.13 11.47
N VAL A 141 -1.54 -5.82 12.62
CA VAL A 141 -1.50 -7.29 12.67
C VAL A 141 -2.70 -7.89 11.92
N HIS A 142 -3.88 -7.31 12.04
CA HIS A 142 -5.07 -7.76 11.32
C HIS A 142 -4.88 -7.61 9.80
N GLU A 143 -4.42 -6.45 9.33
CA GLU A 143 -4.12 -6.22 7.91
C GLU A 143 -2.98 -7.12 7.42
N PHE A 144 -1.96 -7.40 8.25
CA PHE A 144 -0.92 -8.39 7.96
C PHE A 144 -1.50 -9.77 7.73
N THR A 145 -2.35 -10.26 8.64
CA THR A 145 -2.92 -11.62 8.53
C THR A 145 -3.76 -11.77 7.27
N ILE A 146 -4.55 -10.76 6.91
CA ILE A 146 -5.32 -10.75 5.65
C ILE A 146 -4.37 -10.82 4.43
N ALA A 147 -3.34 -9.97 4.39
CA ALA A 147 -2.38 -9.95 3.29
C ALA A 147 -1.63 -11.28 3.16
N TYR A 148 -1.25 -11.86 4.29
CA TYR A 148 -0.53 -13.13 4.36
C TYR A 148 -1.38 -14.30 3.88
N GLU A 149 -2.64 -14.39 4.32
CA GLU A 149 -3.60 -15.41 3.87
C GLU A 149 -3.93 -15.28 2.37
N ASP A 150 -4.02 -14.05 1.86
CA ASP A 150 -4.24 -13.78 0.44
C ASP A 150 -2.95 -13.96 -0.41
N GLY A 151 -1.81 -14.34 0.19
CA GLY A 151 -0.54 -14.56 -0.51
C GLY A 151 0.09 -13.30 -1.10
N LYS A 152 -0.28 -12.13 -0.62
CA LYS A 152 0.24 -10.85 -1.13
C LYS A 152 1.70 -10.63 -0.74
N PRO A 153 2.49 -9.94 -1.57
CA PRO A 153 3.77 -9.37 -1.18
C PRO A 153 3.62 -8.42 0.01
N ILE A 154 4.43 -8.62 1.04
CA ILE A 154 4.41 -7.84 2.27
C ILE A 154 5.81 -7.30 2.55
N GLY A 155 5.90 -6.00 2.78
CA GLY A 155 7.10 -5.35 3.28
C GLY A 155 6.93 -4.96 4.74
N VAL A 156 7.90 -5.24 5.59
CA VAL A 156 7.93 -4.82 6.98
C VAL A 156 9.04 -3.80 7.17
N LEU A 157 8.66 -2.55 7.39
CA LEU A 157 9.60 -1.49 7.72
C LEU A 157 10.05 -1.67 9.16
N GLN A 158 11.33 -1.92 9.34
CA GLN A 158 11.95 -2.07 10.65
C GLN A 158 12.33 -0.71 11.21
N GLY A 159 12.14 -0.54 12.52
CA GLY A 159 12.42 0.71 13.21
C GLY A 159 12.49 0.50 14.73
N PRO A 160 12.53 1.59 15.51
CA PRO A 160 12.58 1.50 16.97
C PRO A 160 11.21 1.16 17.59
N TRP A 161 10.48 0.21 16.99
CA TRP A 161 9.20 -0.33 17.43
C TRP A 161 9.20 -1.85 17.30
N SER A 162 8.29 -2.54 17.99
CA SER A 162 8.30 -4.02 18.09
C SER A 162 7.56 -4.74 16.96
N MET A 163 6.91 -4.03 16.05
CA MET A 163 6.03 -4.66 15.03
C MET A 163 6.75 -5.71 14.19
N ASP A 164 8.01 -5.49 13.82
CA ASP A 164 8.77 -6.46 13.04
C ASP A 164 9.10 -7.75 13.84
N GLU A 165 9.27 -7.65 15.15
CA GLU A 165 9.45 -8.80 16.05
C GLU A 165 8.14 -9.58 16.18
N ASP A 166 7.02 -8.88 16.37
CA ASP A 166 5.69 -9.49 16.44
C ASP A 166 5.36 -10.26 15.13
N ILE A 167 5.65 -9.67 13.98
CA ILE A 167 5.44 -10.33 12.69
C ILE A 167 6.33 -11.55 12.53
N LYS A 168 7.61 -11.49 12.90
CA LYS A 168 8.52 -12.64 12.86
C LYS A 168 8.01 -13.79 13.73
N GLN A 169 7.53 -13.50 14.95
CA GLN A 169 6.95 -14.52 15.82
C GLN A 169 5.71 -15.18 15.22
N ILE A 170 4.83 -14.40 14.58
CA ILE A 170 3.66 -14.93 13.89
C ILE A 170 4.09 -15.84 12.73
N LEU A 171 5.06 -15.43 11.93
CA LEU A 171 5.59 -16.23 10.82
C LEU A 171 6.19 -17.55 11.31
N ASP A 172 7.04 -17.50 12.34
CA ASP A 172 7.68 -18.68 12.92
C ASP A 172 6.65 -19.68 13.44
N ASN A 173 5.54 -19.21 14.00
CA ASN A 173 4.47 -20.06 14.53
C ASN A 173 3.46 -20.52 13.48
N SER A 174 3.46 -19.92 12.27
CA SER A 174 2.45 -20.19 11.25
C SER A 174 2.61 -21.53 10.54
N ASN A 175 3.79 -22.15 10.62
CA ASN A 175 4.18 -23.35 9.85
C ASN A 175 3.98 -23.19 8.33
N ARG A 176 4.02 -21.96 7.81
CA ARG A 176 3.87 -21.63 6.40
C ARG A 176 5.10 -20.88 5.88
N PRO A 177 5.41 -20.99 4.57
CA PRO A 177 6.51 -20.22 3.98
C PRO A 177 6.29 -18.73 4.14
N GLY A 178 7.32 -18.00 4.55
CA GLY A 178 7.34 -16.53 4.60
C GLY A 178 7.92 -15.88 3.33
N ASP A 179 7.92 -16.57 2.21
CA ASP A 179 8.62 -16.16 0.98
C ASP A 179 8.08 -14.88 0.34
N ASN A 180 6.88 -14.47 0.71
CA ASN A 180 6.23 -13.23 0.28
C ASN A 180 6.40 -12.07 1.29
N VAL A 181 7.20 -12.26 2.36
CA VAL A 181 7.43 -11.23 3.38
C VAL A 181 8.90 -10.81 3.38
N VAL A 182 9.15 -9.52 3.25
CA VAL A 182 10.50 -8.94 3.26
C VAL A 182 10.61 -7.86 4.32
N PHE A 183 11.81 -7.71 4.86
CA PHE A 183 12.14 -6.76 5.93
C PHE A 183 13.25 -5.82 5.45
N ASP A 184 13.15 -4.54 5.81
CA ASP A 184 14.24 -3.56 5.69
C ASP A 184 14.02 -2.38 6.62
N THR A 185 15.12 -1.72 7.02
CA THR A 185 15.11 -0.47 7.78
C THR A 185 15.04 0.76 6.88
N ASP A 186 15.37 0.62 5.60
CA ASP A 186 15.39 1.69 4.61
C ASP A 186 14.14 1.64 3.72
N PRO A 187 13.32 2.71 3.67
CA PRO A 187 12.10 2.75 2.89
C PRO A 187 12.29 2.44 1.40
N LYS A 188 13.37 2.95 0.80
CA LYS A 188 13.65 2.74 -0.62
C LYS A 188 13.93 1.27 -0.92
N ARG A 189 14.88 0.67 -0.19
CA ARG A 189 15.20 -0.75 -0.36
C ARG A 189 14.01 -1.65 -0.09
N LEU A 190 13.17 -1.28 0.90
CA LEU A 190 11.96 -2.02 1.22
C LEU A 190 10.99 -2.04 0.02
N ILE A 191 10.72 -0.88 -0.59
CA ILE A 191 9.84 -0.78 -1.75
C ILE A 191 10.44 -1.55 -2.95
N GLU A 192 11.74 -1.45 -3.21
CA GLU A 192 12.41 -2.21 -4.26
C GLU A 192 12.23 -3.73 -4.08
N LYS A 193 12.43 -4.24 -2.85
CA LYS A 193 12.21 -5.66 -2.52
C LYS A 193 10.74 -6.09 -2.73
N VAL A 194 9.80 -5.28 -2.29
CA VAL A 194 8.37 -5.57 -2.43
C VAL A 194 7.96 -5.59 -3.90
N ILE A 195 8.40 -4.63 -4.69
CA ILE A 195 8.13 -4.61 -6.13
C ILE A 195 8.73 -5.84 -6.83
N ALA A 196 9.92 -6.27 -6.43
CA ALA A 196 10.52 -7.50 -6.96
C ALA A 196 9.66 -8.74 -6.65
N LEU A 197 9.06 -8.82 -5.46
CA LEU A 197 8.11 -9.89 -5.12
C LEU A 197 6.83 -9.81 -5.95
N VAL A 198 6.25 -8.61 -6.15
CA VAL A 198 5.08 -8.43 -7.01
C VAL A 198 5.36 -8.91 -8.43
N ASN A 199 6.51 -8.51 -8.98
CA ASN A 199 6.91 -8.91 -10.33
C ASN A 199 7.13 -10.43 -10.45
N LYS A 200 7.72 -11.06 -9.42
CA LYS A 200 7.89 -12.52 -9.36
C LYS A 200 6.54 -13.24 -9.37
N ASN A 201 5.58 -12.77 -8.57
CA ASN A 201 4.26 -13.39 -8.47
C ASN A 201 3.43 -13.22 -9.74
N ASN A 202 3.66 -12.13 -10.49
CA ASN A 202 2.98 -11.85 -11.75
C ASN A 202 3.70 -12.46 -12.97
N ALA A 203 4.89 -13.04 -12.80
CA ALA A 203 5.61 -13.70 -13.86
C ALA A 203 4.83 -14.93 -14.35
N GLY A 204 4.39 -14.91 -15.63
CA GLY A 204 3.61 -15.98 -16.24
C GLY A 204 2.09 -15.75 -16.24
N VAL A 205 1.61 -14.63 -15.71
CA VAL A 205 0.21 -14.23 -15.92
C VAL A 205 0.08 -13.66 -17.33
N GLU A 206 -0.31 -14.50 -18.29
CA GLU A 206 -0.65 -14.05 -19.63
C GLU A 206 -1.97 -13.27 -19.58
N ARG A 207 -1.98 -12.06 -20.16
CA ARG A 207 -3.23 -11.36 -20.43
C ARG A 207 -3.99 -12.14 -21.48
N ALA A 208 -5.17 -12.66 -21.15
CA ALA A 208 -6.08 -13.16 -22.14
C ALA A 208 -6.39 -12.01 -23.13
N PRO A 209 -6.30 -12.23 -24.46
CA PRO A 209 -6.70 -11.22 -25.43
C PRO A 209 -8.14 -10.81 -25.14
N THR A 210 -8.38 -9.52 -24.99
CA THR A 210 -9.74 -9.02 -24.86
C THR A 210 -10.39 -9.10 -26.23
N GLU A 211 -11.03 -10.21 -26.55
CA GLU A 211 -11.94 -10.28 -27.69
C GLU A 211 -13.11 -9.34 -27.38
N MET A 212 -13.09 -8.15 -27.95
CA MET A 212 -14.29 -7.31 -28.00
C MET A 212 -15.29 -8.02 -28.90
N LYS A 213 -16.20 -8.78 -28.29
CA LYS A 213 -17.41 -9.21 -29.02
C LYS A 213 -18.16 -7.95 -29.40
N SER A 214 -18.20 -7.65 -30.70
CA SER A 214 -19.05 -6.62 -31.23
C SER A 214 -20.50 -6.94 -30.81
N ILE A 215 -21.06 -6.09 -29.96
CA ILE A 215 -22.50 -6.14 -29.68
C ILE A 215 -23.14 -5.69 -30.97
N GLN A 216 -23.75 -6.63 -31.70
CA GLN A 216 -24.64 -6.38 -32.81
C GLN A 216 -26.02 -5.95 -32.29
#